data_3a0e55fe07afd15986cdf494d7925482
#
_entry.id   3a0e55fe07afd15986cdf494d7925482
#
_cell.length_a   1.000
_cell.length_b   1.000
_cell.length_c   1.000
_cell.angle_alpha   90.00
_cell.angle_beta   90.00
_cell.angle_gamma   90.00
#
_symmetry.space_group_name_H-M   'P 1'
#
loop_
_entity.id
_entity.type
_entity.pdbx_description
1 polymer ?
#
loop_
_entity_poly.entity_id
_entity_poly.type
_entity_poly.pdbx_seq_one_letter_code
_entity_poly.pdbx_strand_id
1 'polypeptide(L)'
;MPIIVMKFGGSCLTDKNAFKKILNITNIYSDVKRVYVASALNGITDLLLKIANCLEDEGDTDKNIALVEKKHMDIIEQIFNEDSENFIKARDWIDDKLSELEDTFSDVKEFGLESYYKDYIMSFGEIISTYILNQYLLSNGIDSVYIPTNNLIITNDEFNNAYPLYDLTNSRIKNLIIPLLENPNKNIVICLTGFIGRNKIGSITTLGRGGSDYTATIIARSLYDVGNDKNIKVLLWKDVDGLLAINPRFVPKASLIKNLDYEEAKHIANFGIKILHPKCLEAIEKHKIPLEIRNFEKPLDKNFTLISEITDKEQIKGISAVEFSTIITVSSGSLVDVPGVLAKIFKTMSKNQISVSLVAQSSSEVSTSFIVSEQDSKKAITALKNSKFFSEFFQLKWEQVAVINISGLKILDTNTKTKIFNALGKKKIFIKAISQSYNELNLSLVIERNKLIEAVNAIHNELYEEFESFN
;
A
#
# COMPACT_ATOMS: atom_id res chain seq x y z
N MET A 1 -25.67 8.90 -13.16
CA MET A 1 -25.36 8.90 -11.71
C MET A 1 -23.86 8.69 -11.54
N PRO A 2 -23.17 9.44 -10.68
CA PRO A 2 -21.75 9.22 -10.43
C PRO A 2 -21.49 7.80 -9.94
N ILE A 3 -20.31 7.27 -10.25
CA ILE A 3 -19.87 5.95 -9.80
C ILE A 3 -18.84 6.13 -8.69
N ILE A 4 -19.06 5.46 -7.57
CA ILE A 4 -18.10 5.46 -6.46
C ILE A 4 -17.58 4.06 -6.24
N VAL A 5 -16.26 3.91 -6.36
CA VAL A 5 -15.56 2.69 -5.98
C VAL A 5 -15.08 2.86 -4.54
N MET A 6 -15.65 2.08 -3.62
CA MET A 6 -15.34 2.14 -2.19
C MET A 6 -14.53 0.91 -1.78
N LYS A 7 -13.39 1.13 -1.15
CA LYS A 7 -12.61 0.02 -0.60
C LYS A 7 -12.74 0.00 0.93
N PHE A 8 -13.06 -1.17 1.43
CA PHE A 8 -13.10 -1.49 2.87
C PHE A 8 -11.90 -2.37 3.23
N GLY A 9 -11.02 -1.85 4.10
CA GLY A 9 -9.85 -2.58 4.59
C GLY A 9 -10.21 -3.66 5.61
N GLY A 10 -9.26 -4.50 5.99
CA GLY A 10 -9.47 -5.50 7.05
C GLY A 10 -9.89 -4.87 8.40
N SER A 11 -9.41 -3.67 8.71
CA SER A 11 -9.85 -2.89 9.88
C SER A 11 -11.31 -2.44 9.83
N CYS A 12 -11.94 -2.49 8.64
CA CYS A 12 -13.38 -2.21 8.45
C CYS A 12 -14.24 -3.48 8.49
N LEU A 13 -13.65 -4.66 8.69
CA LEU A 13 -14.31 -5.96 8.67
C LEU A 13 -13.96 -6.77 9.93
N THR A 14 -14.11 -6.15 11.11
CA THR A 14 -13.64 -6.70 12.39
C THR A 14 -14.73 -7.35 13.22
N ASP A 15 -15.94 -6.80 13.20
CA ASP A 15 -17.02 -7.18 14.08
C ASP A 15 -18.39 -6.66 13.59
N LYS A 16 -19.46 -6.99 14.32
CA LYS A 16 -20.83 -6.53 14.03
C LYS A 16 -20.96 -5.01 13.88
N ASN A 17 -20.21 -4.23 14.66
CA ASN A 17 -20.30 -2.76 14.59
C ASN A 17 -19.68 -2.24 13.30
N ALA A 18 -18.59 -2.85 12.86
CA ALA A 18 -17.95 -2.53 11.59
C ALA A 18 -18.92 -2.80 10.41
N PHE A 19 -19.58 -3.95 10.39
CA PHE A 19 -20.59 -4.26 9.36
C PHE A 19 -21.79 -3.31 9.39
N LYS A 20 -22.29 -2.90 10.59
CA LYS A 20 -23.30 -1.86 10.70
C LYS A 20 -22.85 -0.51 10.13
N LYS A 21 -21.58 -0.14 10.30
CA LYS A 21 -21.04 1.09 9.71
C LYS A 21 -20.99 1.00 8.18
N ILE A 22 -20.63 -0.15 7.61
CA ILE A 22 -20.70 -0.37 6.15
C ILE A 22 -22.14 -0.17 5.67
N LEU A 23 -23.13 -0.73 6.36
CA LEU A 23 -24.54 -0.52 6.02
C LEU A 23 -24.94 0.95 6.09
N ASN A 24 -24.51 1.67 7.12
CA ASN A 24 -24.74 3.11 7.23
C ASN A 24 -24.10 3.90 6.08
N ILE A 25 -22.86 3.59 5.73
CA ILE A 25 -22.17 4.16 4.57
C ILE A 25 -22.94 3.85 3.28
N THR A 26 -23.43 2.62 3.12
CA THR A 26 -24.26 2.20 1.98
C THR A 26 -25.52 3.06 1.85
N ASN A 27 -26.16 3.40 2.94
CA ASN A 27 -27.34 4.27 2.97
C ASN A 27 -27.00 5.75 2.70
N ILE A 28 -25.88 6.27 3.23
CA ILE A 28 -25.40 7.63 2.95
C ILE A 28 -25.17 7.85 1.46
N TYR A 29 -24.67 6.83 0.75
CA TYR A 29 -24.37 6.89 -0.69
C TYR A 29 -25.43 6.18 -1.54
N SER A 30 -26.70 6.21 -1.12
CA SER A 30 -27.81 5.54 -1.83
C SER A 30 -28.17 6.15 -3.20
N ASP A 31 -27.78 7.38 -3.43
CA ASP A 31 -28.07 8.17 -4.65
C ASP A 31 -26.99 8.02 -5.77
N VAL A 32 -26.00 7.15 -5.56
CA VAL A 32 -24.90 6.91 -6.50
C VAL A 32 -24.77 5.41 -6.84
N LYS A 33 -24.09 5.12 -7.95
CA LYS A 33 -23.70 3.74 -8.30
C LYS A 33 -22.52 3.31 -7.46
N ARG A 34 -22.61 2.14 -6.81
CA ARG A 34 -21.68 1.69 -5.79
C ARG A 34 -20.98 0.41 -6.18
N VAL A 35 -19.65 0.46 -6.17
CA VAL A 35 -18.78 -0.71 -6.34
C VAL A 35 -17.91 -0.82 -5.10
N TYR A 36 -18.05 -1.92 -4.38
CA TYR A 36 -17.29 -2.20 -3.16
C TYR A 36 -16.15 -3.15 -3.45
N VAL A 37 -15.00 -2.86 -2.87
CA VAL A 37 -13.83 -3.74 -2.87
C VAL A 37 -13.51 -4.07 -1.42
N ALA A 38 -13.63 -5.32 -1.05
CA ALA A 38 -13.37 -5.78 0.31
C ALA A 38 -12.02 -6.50 0.41
N SER A 39 -11.29 -6.23 1.50
CA SER A 39 -10.11 -7.00 1.89
C SER A 39 -10.52 -8.25 2.68
N ALA A 40 -9.57 -9.13 2.96
CA ALA A 40 -9.74 -10.17 3.96
C ALA A 40 -10.12 -9.58 5.33
N LEU A 41 -10.76 -10.36 6.20
CA LEU A 41 -10.98 -10.01 7.59
C LEU A 41 -9.64 -9.73 8.28
N ASN A 42 -9.67 -8.90 9.32
CA ASN A 42 -8.45 -8.46 10.01
C ASN A 42 -7.58 -9.64 10.50
N GLY A 43 -6.32 -9.67 10.03
CA GLY A 43 -5.32 -10.68 10.38
C GLY A 43 -5.48 -12.05 9.68
N ILE A 44 -6.46 -12.22 8.77
CA ILE A 44 -6.60 -13.46 7.99
C ILE A 44 -5.47 -13.60 6.97
N THR A 45 -5.11 -12.53 6.27
CA THR A 45 -3.99 -12.54 5.30
C THR A 45 -2.68 -13.01 5.94
N ASP A 46 -2.38 -12.54 7.16
CA ASP A 46 -1.19 -12.96 7.91
C ASP A 46 -1.26 -14.44 8.34
N LEU A 47 -2.45 -14.94 8.69
CA LEU A 47 -2.64 -16.35 9.01
C LEU A 47 -2.43 -17.23 7.77
N LEU A 48 -3.05 -16.89 6.64
CA LEU A 48 -2.89 -17.63 5.38
C LEU A 48 -1.43 -17.63 4.92
N LEU A 49 -0.73 -16.50 5.08
CA LEU A 49 0.70 -16.43 4.78
C LEU A 49 1.55 -17.32 5.70
N LYS A 50 1.22 -17.37 7.00
CA LYS A 50 1.87 -18.29 7.94
C LYS A 50 1.63 -19.74 7.55
N ILE A 51 0.39 -20.11 7.24
CA ILE A 51 0.05 -21.45 6.78
C ILE A 51 0.86 -21.82 5.55
N ALA A 52 0.88 -20.96 4.52
CA ALA A 52 1.64 -21.19 3.30
C ALA A 52 3.15 -21.41 3.56
N ASN A 53 3.73 -20.65 4.49
CA ASN A 53 5.15 -20.79 4.83
C ASN A 53 5.45 -21.98 5.77
N CYS A 54 4.50 -22.41 6.61
CA CYS A 54 4.67 -23.56 7.52
C CYS A 54 4.51 -24.91 6.80
N LEU A 55 3.99 -24.95 5.58
CA LEU A 55 3.83 -26.18 4.81
C LEU A 55 5.15 -26.87 4.47
N GLU A 56 6.25 -26.10 4.39
CA GLU A 56 7.59 -26.64 4.20
C GLU A 56 8.20 -27.24 5.50
N ASP A 57 7.68 -26.88 6.69
CA ASP A 57 8.25 -27.16 8.01
C ASP A 57 7.31 -28.01 8.91
N GLU A 58 6.55 -28.98 8.41
CA GLU A 58 5.64 -29.87 9.20
C GLU A 58 4.92 -29.16 10.38
N GLY A 59 4.67 -27.86 10.27
CA GLY A 59 4.13 -27.03 11.34
C GLY A 59 2.62 -27.15 11.51
N ASP A 60 2.10 -26.49 12.49
CA ASP A 60 0.74 -26.42 13.03
C ASP A 60 -0.34 -25.93 12.01
N THR A 61 -0.36 -26.50 10.79
CA THR A 61 -1.24 -26.10 9.69
C THR A 61 -2.70 -26.23 10.11
N ASP A 62 -3.09 -27.36 10.71
CA ASP A 62 -4.49 -27.62 11.10
C ASP A 62 -5.01 -26.63 12.14
N LYS A 63 -4.18 -26.22 13.10
CA LYS A 63 -4.56 -25.19 14.08
C LYS A 63 -4.76 -23.82 13.45
N ASN A 64 -3.93 -23.46 12.45
CA ASN A 64 -4.07 -22.20 11.77
C ASN A 64 -5.31 -22.19 10.86
N ILE A 65 -5.66 -23.30 10.21
CA ILE A 65 -6.90 -23.47 9.44
C ILE A 65 -8.11 -23.32 10.37
N ALA A 66 -8.13 -24.04 11.49
CA ALA A 66 -9.19 -23.92 12.49
C ALA A 66 -9.32 -22.48 13.03
N LEU A 67 -8.22 -21.70 13.08
CA LEU A 67 -8.26 -20.28 13.45
C LEU A 67 -8.84 -19.40 12.34
N VAL A 68 -8.57 -19.72 11.07
CA VAL A 68 -9.19 -19.04 9.91
C VAL A 68 -10.70 -19.31 9.91
N GLU A 69 -11.12 -20.58 10.07
CA GLU A 69 -12.51 -20.98 10.20
C GLU A 69 -13.19 -20.22 11.35
N LYS A 70 -12.66 -20.35 12.56
CA LYS A 70 -13.20 -19.69 13.75
C LYS A 70 -13.42 -18.20 13.55
N LYS A 71 -12.46 -17.48 13.00
CA LYS A 71 -12.59 -16.03 12.78
C LYS A 71 -13.72 -15.67 11.82
N HIS A 72 -13.96 -16.46 10.78
CA HIS A 72 -15.06 -16.23 9.85
C HIS A 72 -16.39 -16.61 10.49
N MET A 73 -16.46 -17.74 11.21
CA MET A 73 -17.65 -18.17 11.95
C MET A 73 -18.03 -17.14 13.02
N ASP A 74 -17.08 -16.69 13.84
CA ASP A 74 -17.30 -15.65 14.86
C ASP A 74 -17.94 -14.38 14.27
N ILE A 75 -17.63 -14.02 13.03
CA ILE A 75 -18.24 -12.88 12.34
C ILE A 75 -19.68 -13.19 11.91
N ILE A 76 -19.92 -14.30 11.23
CA ILE A 76 -21.29 -14.60 10.72
C ILE A 76 -22.27 -14.82 11.86
N GLU A 77 -21.86 -15.43 12.98
CA GLU A 77 -22.67 -15.58 14.19
C GLU A 77 -23.04 -14.22 14.83
N GLN A 78 -22.16 -13.22 14.73
CA GLN A 78 -22.44 -11.88 15.26
C GLN A 78 -23.39 -11.07 14.36
N ILE A 79 -23.31 -11.24 13.03
CA ILE A 79 -24.00 -10.35 12.07
C ILE A 79 -25.32 -10.92 11.56
N PHE A 80 -25.51 -12.24 11.59
CA PHE A 80 -26.73 -12.88 11.13
C PHE A 80 -27.51 -13.49 12.31
N ASN A 81 -28.79 -13.81 12.04
CA ASN A 81 -29.54 -14.77 12.82
C ASN A 81 -29.22 -16.17 12.30
N GLU A 82 -28.89 -17.12 13.16
CA GLU A 82 -28.48 -18.48 12.82
C GLU A 82 -29.50 -19.25 11.94
N ASP A 83 -30.80 -18.98 12.13
CA ASP A 83 -31.87 -19.58 11.33
C ASP A 83 -32.10 -18.89 9.97
N SER A 84 -31.37 -17.81 9.67
CA SER A 84 -31.56 -17.06 8.45
C SER A 84 -30.94 -17.76 7.23
N GLU A 85 -31.58 -17.63 6.07
CA GLU A 85 -31.06 -18.13 4.80
C GLU A 85 -29.66 -17.59 4.48
N ASN A 86 -29.40 -16.32 4.84
CA ASN A 86 -28.09 -15.68 4.60
C ASN A 86 -26.99 -16.24 5.52
N PHE A 87 -27.32 -16.61 6.77
CA PHE A 87 -26.39 -17.32 7.66
C PHE A 87 -26.00 -18.68 7.07
N ILE A 88 -27.01 -19.48 6.69
CA ILE A 88 -26.79 -20.81 6.12
C ILE A 88 -25.91 -20.71 4.86
N LYS A 89 -26.23 -19.78 3.95
CA LYS A 89 -25.42 -19.55 2.73
C LYS A 89 -23.99 -19.13 3.05
N ALA A 90 -23.79 -18.26 4.03
CA ALA A 90 -22.46 -17.79 4.42
C ALA A 90 -21.63 -18.93 5.05
N ARG A 91 -22.26 -19.73 5.94
CA ARG A 91 -21.62 -20.90 6.56
C ARG A 91 -21.23 -21.94 5.51
N ASP A 92 -22.18 -22.35 4.67
CA ASP A 92 -21.95 -23.37 3.65
C ASP A 92 -20.84 -22.93 2.67
N TRP A 93 -20.75 -21.61 2.38
CA TRP A 93 -19.66 -21.05 1.58
C TRP A 93 -18.31 -21.09 2.29
N ILE A 94 -18.26 -20.81 3.60
CA ILE A 94 -17.05 -20.91 4.40
C ILE A 94 -16.56 -22.36 4.40
N ASP A 95 -17.45 -23.31 4.68
CA ASP A 95 -17.14 -24.73 4.73
C ASP A 95 -16.59 -25.24 3.37
N ASP A 96 -17.24 -24.86 2.26
CA ASP A 96 -16.79 -25.19 0.90
C ASP A 96 -15.38 -24.63 0.61
N LYS A 97 -15.13 -23.37 0.97
CA LYS A 97 -13.82 -22.73 0.72
C LYS A 97 -12.72 -23.25 1.64
N LEU A 98 -13.03 -23.65 2.85
CA LEU A 98 -12.06 -24.27 3.75
C LEU A 98 -11.69 -25.68 3.27
N SER A 99 -12.65 -26.48 2.78
CA SER A 99 -12.38 -27.77 2.15
C SER A 99 -11.47 -27.62 0.92
N GLU A 100 -11.73 -26.63 0.06
CA GLU A 100 -10.88 -26.31 -1.11
C GLU A 100 -9.47 -25.87 -0.69
N LEU A 101 -9.35 -25.17 0.43
CA LEU A 101 -8.06 -24.77 1.00
C LEU A 101 -7.28 -25.98 1.54
N GLU A 102 -7.95 -26.93 2.22
CA GLU A 102 -7.34 -28.17 2.71
C GLU A 102 -6.86 -29.07 1.56
N ASP A 103 -7.64 -29.19 0.49
CA ASP A 103 -7.22 -29.89 -0.74
C ASP A 103 -5.96 -29.25 -1.34
N THR A 104 -5.91 -27.89 -1.38
CA THR A 104 -4.72 -27.16 -1.85
C THR A 104 -3.48 -27.46 -1.00
N PHE A 105 -3.65 -27.66 0.32
CA PHE A 105 -2.52 -28.03 1.17
C PHE A 105 -2.04 -29.45 0.91
N SER A 106 -2.94 -30.35 0.59
CA SER A 106 -2.59 -31.71 0.20
C SER A 106 -1.75 -31.71 -1.10
N ASP A 107 -2.13 -30.90 -2.07
CA ASP A 107 -1.35 -30.68 -3.30
C ASP A 107 0.04 -30.10 -3.01
N VAL A 108 0.13 -29.08 -2.15
CA VAL A 108 1.41 -28.47 -1.78
C VAL A 108 2.33 -29.44 -1.06
N LYS A 109 1.81 -30.31 -0.21
CA LYS A 109 2.60 -31.36 0.45
C LYS A 109 3.16 -32.38 -0.56
N GLU A 110 2.41 -32.68 -1.62
CA GLU A 110 2.82 -33.64 -2.65
C GLU A 110 3.78 -33.02 -3.67
N PHE A 111 3.53 -31.78 -4.14
CA PHE A 111 4.23 -31.15 -5.27
C PHE A 111 5.19 -30.02 -4.87
N GLY A 112 5.18 -29.59 -3.62
CA GLY A 112 5.96 -28.44 -3.12
C GLY A 112 5.24 -27.10 -3.25
N LEU A 113 5.73 -26.08 -2.53
CA LEU A 113 5.15 -24.73 -2.50
C LEU A 113 5.63 -23.91 -3.69
N GLU A 114 4.97 -23.99 -4.82
CA GLU A 114 5.18 -23.10 -5.96
C GLU A 114 4.51 -21.73 -5.73
N SER A 115 5.01 -20.69 -6.40
CA SER A 115 4.52 -19.32 -6.22
C SER A 115 3.01 -19.15 -6.49
N TYR A 116 2.44 -19.92 -7.41
CA TYR A 116 1.00 -19.89 -7.72
C TYR A 116 0.14 -20.47 -6.58
N TYR A 117 0.61 -21.49 -5.87
CA TYR A 117 -0.09 -22.01 -4.69
C TYR A 117 -0.17 -20.94 -3.57
N LYS A 118 0.91 -20.20 -3.38
CA LYS A 118 0.92 -19.13 -2.39
C LYS A 118 -0.12 -18.06 -2.70
N ASP A 119 -0.21 -17.61 -3.95
CA ASP A 119 -1.20 -16.63 -4.38
C ASP A 119 -2.63 -17.19 -4.24
N TYR A 120 -2.82 -18.47 -4.55
CA TYR A 120 -4.10 -19.14 -4.40
C TYR A 120 -4.52 -19.20 -2.94
N ILE A 121 -3.66 -19.71 -2.05
CA ILE A 121 -3.91 -19.76 -0.59
C ILE A 121 -4.25 -18.35 -0.05
N MET A 122 -3.49 -17.35 -0.42
CA MET A 122 -3.71 -15.99 0.01
C MET A 122 -5.05 -15.42 -0.45
N SER A 123 -5.62 -15.90 -1.55
CA SER A 123 -6.88 -15.40 -2.12
C SER A 123 -8.11 -15.71 -1.28
N PHE A 124 -8.09 -16.78 -0.49
CA PHE A 124 -9.25 -17.25 0.29
C PHE A 124 -9.75 -16.20 1.28
N GLY A 125 -8.85 -15.37 1.82
CA GLY A 125 -9.23 -14.31 2.74
C GLY A 125 -10.24 -13.32 2.15
N GLU A 126 -9.97 -12.81 0.96
CA GLU A 126 -10.84 -11.89 0.25
C GLU A 126 -12.07 -12.57 -0.34
N ILE A 127 -11.94 -13.81 -0.80
CA ILE A 127 -13.04 -14.61 -1.36
C ILE A 127 -14.12 -14.81 -0.31
N ILE A 128 -13.74 -15.23 0.90
CA ILE A 128 -14.69 -15.51 1.98
C ILE A 128 -15.28 -14.21 2.53
N SER A 129 -14.44 -13.23 2.88
CA SER A 129 -14.89 -11.99 3.50
C SER A 129 -15.83 -11.17 2.61
N THR A 130 -15.57 -11.13 1.30
CA THR A 130 -16.40 -10.37 0.37
C THR A 130 -17.77 -11.04 0.17
N TYR A 131 -17.81 -12.37 0.17
CA TYR A 131 -19.08 -13.08 0.11
C TYR A 131 -19.92 -12.86 1.38
N ILE A 132 -19.32 -12.90 2.56
CA ILE A 132 -19.98 -12.55 3.83
C ILE A 132 -20.56 -11.13 3.77
N LEU A 133 -19.79 -10.17 3.28
CA LEU A 133 -20.26 -8.78 3.12
C LEU A 133 -21.47 -8.71 2.18
N ASN A 134 -21.45 -9.42 1.06
CA ASN A 134 -22.58 -9.47 0.14
C ASN A 134 -23.82 -10.05 0.79
N GLN A 135 -23.70 -11.19 1.51
CA GLN A 135 -24.83 -11.78 2.24
C GLN A 135 -25.38 -10.85 3.32
N TYR A 136 -24.50 -10.10 4.00
CA TYR A 136 -24.91 -9.11 5.00
C TYR A 136 -25.71 -7.96 4.38
N LEU A 137 -25.31 -7.44 3.22
CA LEU A 137 -26.08 -6.42 2.53
C LEU A 137 -27.46 -6.93 2.10
N LEU A 138 -27.52 -8.15 1.53
CA LEU A 138 -28.78 -8.82 1.15
C LEU A 138 -29.70 -9.01 2.35
N SER A 139 -29.19 -9.46 3.50
CA SER A 139 -29.97 -9.67 4.73
C SER A 139 -30.56 -8.38 5.30
N ASN A 140 -29.99 -7.22 4.93
CA ASN A 140 -30.49 -5.89 5.30
C ASN A 140 -31.28 -5.20 4.18
N GLY A 141 -31.75 -5.95 3.17
CA GLY A 141 -32.60 -5.43 2.10
C GLY A 141 -31.87 -4.59 1.04
N ILE A 142 -30.56 -4.64 0.99
CA ILE A 142 -29.75 -3.97 -0.03
C ILE A 142 -29.51 -4.96 -1.18
N ASP A 143 -30.01 -4.64 -2.35
CA ASP A 143 -29.68 -5.41 -3.56
C ASP A 143 -28.17 -5.38 -3.80
N SER A 144 -27.52 -6.56 -3.76
CA SER A 144 -26.08 -6.66 -3.99
C SER A 144 -25.72 -7.93 -4.78
N VAL A 145 -24.56 -7.88 -5.42
CA VAL A 145 -24.01 -9.00 -6.19
C VAL A 145 -22.54 -9.20 -5.86
N TYR A 146 -22.17 -10.44 -5.59
CA TYR A 146 -20.78 -10.85 -5.38
C TYR A 146 -20.14 -11.24 -6.70
N ILE A 147 -18.97 -10.66 -7.01
CA ILE A 147 -18.17 -11.01 -8.19
C ILE A 147 -16.70 -11.06 -7.78
N PRO A 148 -16.06 -12.23 -7.80
CA PRO A 148 -14.63 -12.34 -7.50
C PRO A 148 -13.79 -11.71 -8.62
N THR A 149 -12.78 -10.90 -8.25
CA THR A 149 -12.00 -10.09 -9.20
C THR A 149 -11.05 -10.88 -10.09
N ASN A 150 -10.73 -12.12 -9.75
CA ASN A 150 -10.06 -13.03 -10.69
C ASN A 150 -10.90 -13.32 -11.96
N ASN A 151 -12.21 -13.04 -11.95
CA ASN A 151 -13.05 -13.06 -13.16
C ASN A 151 -12.97 -11.76 -13.97
N LEU A 152 -12.45 -10.68 -13.39
CA LEU A 152 -12.41 -9.34 -13.96
C LEU A 152 -10.98 -8.90 -14.32
N ILE A 153 -10.05 -9.00 -13.38
CA ILE A 153 -8.68 -8.49 -13.50
C ILE A 153 -7.79 -9.59 -14.08
N ILE A 154 -7.37 -9.38 -15.31
CA ILE A 154 -6.38 -10.24 -15.96
C ILE A 154 -4.99 -9.64 -15.76
N THR A 155 -4.04 -10.44 -15.35
CA THR A 155 -2.69 -10.02 -14.99
C THR A 155 -1.61 -10.67 -15.86
N ASN A 156 -0.36 -10.19 -15.70
CA ASN A 156 0.83 -10.92 -16.11
C ASN A 156 1.08 -12.14 -15.17
N ASP A 157 2.17 -12.87 -15.41
CA ASP A 157 2.53 -14.11 -14.70
C ASP A 157 3.46 -13.85 -13.48
N GLU A 158 3.54 -12.61 -12.99
CA GLU A 158 4.33 -12.26 -11.80
C GLU A 158 3.55 -12.54 -10.53
N PHE A 159 3.62 -13.76 -10.01
CA PHE A 159 3.00 -14.12 -8.74
C PHE A 159 3.50 -13.24 -7.59
N ASN A 160 2.64 -13.03 -6.58
CA ASN A 160 2.83 -12.15 -5.41
C ASN A 160 2.97 -10.64 -5.69
N ASN A 161 3.08 -10.21 -6.95
CA ASN A 161 3.22 -8.79 -7.32
C ASN A 161 2.74 -8.50 -8.75
N ALA A 162 1.64 -9.14 -9.15
CA ALA A 162 1.13 -9.09 -10.50
C ALA A 162 0.66 -7.69 -10.94
N TYR A 163 0.76 -7.45 -12.25
CA TYR A 163 0.30 -6.21 -12.89
C TYR A 163 -0.91 -6.48 -13.81
N PRO A 164 -1.93 -5.59 -13.80
CA PRO A 164 -3.11 -5.75 -14.64
C PRO A 164 -2.79 -5.54 -16.12
N LEU A 165 -3.35 -6.40 -16.95
CA LEU A 165 -3.39 -6.27 -18.40
C LEU A 165 -4.69 -5.54 -18.78
N TYR A 166 -4.62 -4.22 -18.90
CA TYR A 166 -5.81 -3.36 -18.98
C TYR A 166 -6.74 -3.68 -20.15
N ASP A 167 -6.22 -4.01 -21.34
CA ASP A 167 -7.08 -4.34 -22.49
C ASP A 167 -8.00 -5.53 -22.20
N LEU A 168 -7.47 -6.56 -21.56
CA LEU A 168 -8.23 -7.75 -21.19
C LEU A 168 -9.16 -7.47 -20.00
N THR A 169 -8.67 -6.75 -19.00
CA THR A 169 -9.44 -6.33 -17.81
C THR A 169 -10.63 -5.44 -18.24
N ASN A 170 -10.39 -4.45 -19.10
CA ASN A 170 -11.41 -3.56 -19.64
C ASN A 170 -12.51 -4.33 -20.38
N SER A 171 -12.14 -5.33 -21.19
CA SER A 171 -13.12 -6.19 -21.87
C SER A 171 -14.01 -6.93 -20.88
N ARG A 172 -13.45 -7.49 -19.81
CA ARG A 172 -14.21 -8.18 -18.75
C ARG A 172 -15.14 -7.23 -18.00
N ILE A 173 -14.67 -6.07 -17.61
CA ILE A 173 -15.46 -5.06 -16.90
C ILE A 173 -16.61 -4.55 -17.78
N LYS A 174 -16.36 -4.32 -19.08
CA LYS A 174 -17.39 -3.93 -20.04
C LYS A 174 -18.52 -4.95 -20.11
N ASN A 175 -18.19 -6.25 -20.10
CA ASN A 175 -19.18 -7.30 -20.28
C ASN A 175 -19.91 -7.68 -18.98
N LEU A 176 -19.25 -7.58 -17.81
CA LEU A 176 -19.78 -8.08 -16.55
C LEU A 176 -20.27 -6.98 -15.60
N ILE A 177 -19.61 -5.81 -15.58
CA ILE A 177 -19.89 -4.77 -14.59
C ILE A 177 -20.76 -3.65 -15.19
N ILE A 178 -20.47 -3.20 -16.42
CA ILE A 178 -21.22 -2.11 -17.03
C ILE A 178 -22.72 -2.41 -17.14
N PRO A 179 -23.18 -3.62 -17.55
CA PRO A 179 -24.61 -3.91 -17.62
C PRO A 179 -25.32 -3.84 -16.25
N LEU A 180 -24.62 -4.18 -15.16
CA LEU A 180 -25.16 -4.07 -13.81
C LEU A 180 -25.31 -2.61 -13.38
N LEU A 181 -24.30 -1.77 -13.67
CA LEU A 181 -24.30 -0.36 -13.31
C LEU A 181 -25.27 0.45 -14.17
N GLU A 182 -25.49 0.08 -15.40
CA GLU A 182 -26.38 0.81 -16.33
C GLU A 182 -27.84 0.36 -16.26
N ASN A 183 -28.18 -0.64 -15.45
CA ASN A 183 -29.56 -1.06 -15.26
C ASN A 183 -30.38 0.04 -14.55
N PRO A 184 -31.33 0.69 -15.23
CA PRO A 184 -32.08 1.81 -14.65
C PRO A 184 -33.06 1.39 -13.56
N ASN A 185 -33.42 0.11 -13.50
CA ASN A 185 -34.43 -0.43 -12.61
C ASN A 185 -33.84 -0.92 -11.27
N LYS A 186 -32.51 -0.93 -11.14
CA LYS A 186 -31.84 -1.50 -9.95
C LYS A 186 -30.66 -0.61 -9.52
N ASN A 187 -30.64 -0.27 -8.24
CA ASN A 187 -29.49 0.38 -7.61
C ASN A 187 -28.67 -0.67 -6.81
N ILE A 188 -28.00 -1.53 -7.56
CA ILE A 188 -27.26 -2.69 -7.00
C ILE A 188 -25.89 -2.23 -6.47
N VAL A 189 -25.51 -2.78 -5.32
CA VAL A 189 -24.13 -2.72 -4.82
C VAL A 189 -23.34 -3.90 -5.39
N ILE A 190 -22.25 -3.62 -6.10
CA ILE A 190 -21.37 -4.66 -6.64
C ILE A 190 -20.24 -4.91 -5.64
N CYS A 191 -20.19 -6.10 -5.04
CA CYS A 191 -19.18 -6.51 -4.07
C CYS A 191 -18.07 -7.29 -4.77
N LEU A 192 -16.87 -6.75 -4.79
CA LEU A 192 -15.68 -7.28 -5.45
C LEU A 192 -14.64 -7.70 -4.42
N THR A 193 -13.98 -8.83 -4.64
CA THR A 193 -12.80 -9.20 -3.86
C THR A 193 -11.65 -8.22 -4.12
N GLY A 194 -10.95 -7.77 -3.10
CA GLY A 194 -9.69 -7.05 -3.27
C GLY A 194 -8.52 -7.98 -3.61
N PHE A 195 -7.36 -7.43 -3.88
CA PHE A 195 -6.05 -8.08 -3.87
C PHE A 195 -5.77 -9.09 -5.00
N ILE A 196 -6.77 -9.75 -5.57
CA ILE A 196 -6.61 -10.87 -6.49
C ILE A 196 -6.97 -10.54 -7.95
N GLY A 197 -6.30 -11.20 -8.86
CA GLY A 197 -6.60 -11.29 -10.27
C GLY A 197 -6.32 -12.72 -10.77
N ARG A 198 -6.22 -12.91 -12.07
CA ARG A 198 -5.73 -14.14 -12.66
C ARG A 198 -4.86 -13.87 -13.88
N ASN A 199 -3.91 -14.73 -14.14
CA ASN A 199 -3.14 -14.68 -15.37
C ASN A 199 -3.93 -15.22 -16.58
N LYS A 200 -3.32 -15.18 -17.76
CA LYS A 200 -3.97 -15.63 -19.02
C LYS A 200 -4.30 -17.10 -19.06
N ILE A 201 -3.54 -17.95 -18.34
CA ILE A 201 -3.76 -19.41 -18.29
C ILE A 201 -4.76 -19.81 -17.19
N GLY A 202 -5.23 -18.86 -16.37
CA GLY A 202 -6.29 -19.09 -15.39
C GLY A 202 -5.83 -19.19 -13.94
N SER A 203 -4.54 -19.22 -13.65
CA SER A 203 -4.02 -19.25 -12.27
C SER A 203 -4.31 -17.94 -11.54
N ILE A 204 -4.76 -18.03 -10.29
CA ILE A 204 -4.93 -16.85 -9.45
C ILE A 204 -3.58 -16.20 -9.18
N THR A 205 -3.56 -14.88 -9.23
CA THR A 205 -2.42 -14.03 -8.95
C THR A 205 -2.78 -12.99 -7.90
N THR A 206 -1.81 -12.56 -7.09
CA THR A 206 -2.00 -11.47 -6.14
C THR A 206 -1.29 -10.20 -6.60
N LEU A 207 -1.89 -9.05 -6.31
CA LEU A 207 -1.41 -7.73 -6.74
C LEU A 207 -0.30 -7.16 -5.84
N GLY A 208 0.12 -7.93 -4.84
CA GLY A 208 1.16 -7.54 -3.91
C GLY A 208 0.67 -6.57 -2.83
N ARG A 209 1.62 -5.90 -2.18
CA ARG A 209 1.34 -5.02 -1.04
C ARG A 209 0.38 -3.88 -1.41
N GLY A 210 -0.64 -3.64 -0.58
CA GLY A 210 -1.69 -2.66 -0.87
C GLY A 210 -2.66 -3.11 -1.98
N GLY A 211 -2.68 -4.41 -2.31
CA GLY A 211 -3.39 -4.96 -3.46
C GLY A 211 -4.89 -4.69 -3.47
N SER A 212 -5.58 -4.63 -2.32
CA SER A 212 -7.01 -4.30 -2.30
C SER A 212 -7.27 -2.82 -2.61
N ASP A 213 -6.40 -1.89 -2.16
CA ASP A 213 -6.46 -0.47 -2.56
C ASP A 213 -6.16 -0.35 -4.06
N TYR A 214 -5.19 -1.13 -4.56
CA TYR A 214 -4.85 -1.19 -5.97
C TYR A 214 -6.00 -1.76 -6.81
N THR A 215 -6.69 -2.81 -6.34
CA THR A 215 -7.92 -3.32 -6.98
C THR A 215 -8.93 -2.21 -7.18
N ALA A 216 -9.21 -1.39 -6.16
CA ALA A 216 -10.18 -0.30 -6.26
C ALA A 216 -9.80 0.71 -7.36
N THR A 217 -8.53 1.05 -7.47
CA THR A 217 -8.05 1.99 -8.50
C THR A 217 -7.99 1.37 -9.90
N ILE A 218 -7.66 0.08 -10.04
CA ILE A 218 -7.77 -0.66 -11.30
C ILE A 218 -9.21 -0.67 -11.80
N ILE A 219 -10.17 -1.00 -10.93
CA ILE A 219 -11.60 -1.02 -11.26
C ILE A 219 -12.08 0.38 -11.67
N ALA A 220 -11.73 1.42 -10.91
CA ALA A 220 -12.10 2.79 -11.22
C ALA A 220 -11.57 3.24 -12.58
N ARG A 221 -10.29 2.95 -12.87
CA ARG A 221 -9.68 3.22 -14.17
C ARG A 221 -10.40 2.48 -15.30
N SER A 222 -10.61 1.17 -15.13
CA SER A 222 -11.26 0.38 -16.16
C SER A 222 -12.71 0.82 -16.42
N LEU A 223 -13.46 1.18 -15.37
CA LEU A 223 -14.79 1.78 -15.52
C LEU A 223 -14.73 3.11 -16.28
N TYR A 224 -13.71 3.92 -16.05
CA TYR A 224 -13.49 5.16 -16.80
C TYR A 224 -13.19 4.87 -18.28
N ASP A 225 -12.34 3.88 -18.56
CA ASP A 225 -11.95 3.53 -19.94
C ASP A 225 -13.15 3.05 -20.77
N VAL A 226 -14.01 2.18 -20.21
CA VAL A 226 -15.06 1.49 -20.96
C VAL A 226 -16.49 1.97 -20.69
N GLY A 227 -16.75 2.67 -19.58
CA GLY A 227 -18.07 3.18 -19.21
C GLY A 227 -18.43 4.48 -19.92
N ASN A 228 -19.72 4.77 -20.00
CA ASN A 228 -20.24 6.03 -20.54
C ASN A 228 -20.14 7.18 -19.52
N ASP A 229 -20.25 6.88 -18.23
CA ASP A 229 -20.13 7.87 -17.14
C ASP A 229 -18.66 8.03 -16.73
N LYS A 230 -18.15 9.25 -16.91
CA LYS A 230 -16.76 9.59 -16.53
C LYS A 230 -16.68 10.22 -15.13
N ASN A 231 -17.80 10.43 -14.45
CA ASN A 231 -17.84 10.93 -13.08
C ASN A 231 -17.60 9.77 -12.10
N ILE A 232 -16.35 9.40 -11.97
CA ILE A 232 -15.90 8.28 -11.13
C ILE A 232 -14.97 8.81 -10.06
N LYS A 233 -15.11 8.32 -8.82
CA LYS A 233 -14.15 8.55 -7.74
C LYS A 233 -13.88 7.30 -6.93
N VAL A 234 -12.75 7.26 -6.24
CA VAL A 234 -12.35 6.19 -5.32
C VAL A 234 -12.41 6.69 -3.89
N LEU A 235 -13.02 5.93 -2.99
CA LEU A 235 -13.00 6.15 -1.55
C LEU A 235 -12.28 4.98 -0.88
N LEU A 236 -11.20 5.29 -0.17
CA LEU A 236 -10.50 4.32 0.67
C LEU A 236 -10.89 4.55 2.14
N TRP A 237 -11.69 3.64 2.69
CA TRP A 237 -12.05 3.64 4.09
C TRP A 237 -10.93 3.04 4.93
N LYS A 238 -10.43 3.83 5.87
CA LYS A 238 -9.30 3.49 6.76
C LYS A 238 -9.67 3.79 8.21
N ASP A 239 -8.81 3.39 9.13
CA ASP A 239 -8.87 3.68 10.56
C ASP A 239 -8.24 5.04 10.95
N VAL A 240 -7.92 5.86 9.97
CA VAL A 240 -7.32 7.19 10.12
C VAL A 240 -8.09 8.24 9.33
N ASP A 241 -8.02 9.51 9.75
CA ASP A 241 -8.73 10.61 9.08
C ASP A 241 -8.18 10.91 7.67
N GLY A 242 -6.98 10.44 7.34
CA GLY A 242 -6.31 10.63 6.06
C GLY A 242 -4.79 10.56 6.22
N LEU A 243 -4.06 11.17 5.29
CA LEU A 243 -2.61 11.28 5.36
C LEU A 243 -2.23 12.42 6.32
N LEU A 244 -1.38 12.14 7.28
CA LEU A 244 -0.84 13.16 8.18
C LEU A 244 0.47 13.70 7.65
N ALA A 245 0.70 15.00 7.83
CA ALA A 245 1.92 15.66 7.40
C ALA A 245 3.19 15.07 8.04
N ILE A 246 3.02 14.40 9.17
CA ILE A 246 4.12 13.77 9.90
C ILE A 246 3.58 12.55 10.68
N ASN A 247 4.44 11.59 10.98
CA ASN A 247 4.05 10.46 11.80
C ASN A 247 3.76 10.93 13.24
N PRO A 248 2.55 10.67 13.80
CA PRO A 248 2.19 11.08 15.16
C PRO A 248 3.13 10.55 16.26
N ARG A 249 3.89 9.48 15.97
CA ARG A 249 4.94 8.97 16.90
C ARG A 249 6.07 9.99 17.11
N PHE A 250 6.33 10.86 16.14
CA PHE A 250 7.35 11.89 16.21
C PHE A 250 6.76 13.24 16.66
N VAL A 251 5.59 13.60 16.13
CA VAL A 251 4.88 14.84 16.45
C VAL A 251 3.41 14.52 16.74
N PRO A 252 2.99 14.48 18.02
CA PRO A 252 1.61 14.08 18.41
C PRO A 252 0.51 14.95 17.81
N LYS A 253 0.78 16.23 17.50
CA LYS A 253 -0.15 17.18 16.87
C LYS A 253 0.05 17.29 15.36
N ALA A 254 0.37 16.17 14.70
CA ALA A 254 0.52 16.16 13.24
C ALA A 254 -0.77 16.59 12.53
N SER A 255 -0.67 17.55 11.62
CA SER A 255 -1.80 18.07 10.85
C SER A 255 -2.21 17.12 9.74
N LEU A 256 -3.50 17.09 9.41
CA LEU A 256 -4.05 16.36 8.28
C LEU A 256 -3.68 17.08 6.96
N ILE A 257 -3.16 16.34 6.00
CA ILE A 257 -2.97 16.81 4.63
C ILE A 257 -4.33 16.74 3.92
N LYS A 258 -4.96 17.88 3.68
CA LYS A 258 -6.29 17.91 3.06
C LYS A 258 -6.25 17.63 1.57
N ASN A 259 -5.28 18.19 0.85
CA ASN A 259 -5.18 18.11 -0.60
C ASN A 259 -3.77 17.76 -1.04
N LEU A 260 -3.67 16.83 -1.98
CA LEU A 260 -2.44 16.43 -2.65
C LEU A 260 -2.69 16.31 -4.16
N ASP A 261 -1.69 16.64 -4.96
CA ASP A 261 -1.67 16.13 -6.33
C ASP A 261 -1.13 14.69 -6.39
N TYR A 262 -1.21 14.06 -7.57
CA TYR A 262 -0.79 12.66 -7.72
C TYR A 262 0.72 12.48 -7.53
N GLU A 263 1.54 13.45 -7.98
CA GLU A 263 2.99 13.40 -7.82
C GLU A 263 3.40 13.56 -6.36
N GLU A 264 2.83 14.56 -5.66
CA GLU A 264 3.05 14.74 -4.21
C GLU A 264 2.66 13.48 -3.43
N ALA A 265 1.50 12.89 -3.77
CA ALA A 265 1.01 11.68 -3.12
C ALA A 265 1.92 10.47 -3.37
N LYS A 266 2.46 10.30 -4.59
CA LYS A 266 3.45 9.24 -4.90
C LYS A 266 4.72 9.41 -4.08
N HIS A 267 5.25 10.63 -4.00
CA HIS A 267 6.45 10.90 -3.21
C HIS A 267 6.23 10.57 -1.73
N ILE A 268 5.11 11.01 -1.15
CA ILE A 268 4.77 10.73 0.24
C ILE A 268 4.60 9.20 0.47
N ALA A 269 3.93 8.50 -0.44
CA ALA A 269 3.70 7.07 -0.36
C ALA A 269 5.00 6.25 -0.43
N ASN A 270 5.99 6.69 -1.22
CA ASN A 270 7.29 6.02 -1.36
C ASN A 270 8.16 6.16 -0.09
N PHE A 271 8.07 7.28 0.63
CA PHE A 271 9.01 7.63 1.69
C PHE A 271 8.51 7.44 3.13
N GLY A 272 7.60 6.51 3.40
CA GLY A 272 7.36 6.04 4.77
C GLY A 272 5.95 6.20 5.33
N ILE A 273 5.02 6.83 4.64
CA ILE A 273 3.61 6.82 5.04
C ILE A 273 2.94 5.59 4.41
N LYS A 274 2.88 4.49 5.16
CA LYS A 274 2.38 3.17 4.71
C LYS A 274 0.85 3.11 4.47
N ILE A 275 0.18 4.24 4.28
CA ILE A 275 -1.28 4.30 4.18
C ILE A 275 -1.76 3.99 2.74
N LEU A 276 -0.95 4.35 1.73
CA LEU A 276 -1.28 4.16 0.31
C LEU A 276 -0.07 3.61 -0.44
N HIS A 277 -0.28 2.72 -1.40
CA HIS A 277 0.79 2.20 -2.26
C HIS A 277 0.86 3.01 -3.57
N PRO A 278 2.07 3.37 -4.08
CA PRO A 278 2.22 4.18 -5.31
C PRO A 278 1.49 3.63 -6.54
N LYS A 279 1.43 2.30 -6.73
CA LYS A 279 0.69 1.65 -7.81
C LYS A 279 -0.78 2.10 -7.90
N CYS A 280 -1.40 2.41 -6.76
CA CYS A 280 -2.79 2.89 -6.73
C CYS A 280 -2.93 4.23 -7.47
N LEU A 281 -1.95 5.12 -7.32
CA LEU A 281 -1.95 6.44 -7.95
C LEU A 281 -1.64 6.34 -9.44
N GLU A 282 -0.70 5.51 -9.84
CA GLU A 282 -0.37 5.26 -11.25
C GLU A 282 -1.58 4.78 -12.06
N ALA A 283 -2.46 3.99 -11.45
CA ALA A 283 -3.67 3.51 -12.10
C ALA A 283 -4.64 4.63 -12.48
N ILE A 284 -4.78 5.66 -11.64
CA ILE A 284 -5.85 6.68 -11.76
C ILE A 284 -5.38 8.05 -12.26
N GLU A 285 -4.09 8.35 -12.13
CA GLU A 285 -3.52 9.66 -12.47
C GLU A 285 -3.79 10.10 -13.91
N LYS A 286 -3.55 9.20 -14.89
CA LYS A 286 -3.75 9.50 -16.31
C LYS A 286 -5.15 10.01 -16.62
N HIS A 287 -6.15 9.51 -15.91
CA HIS A 287 -7.57 9.86 -16.08
C HIS A 287 -8.06 10.87 -15.04
N LYS A 288 -7.16 11.33 -14.17
CA LYS A 288 -7.45 12.34 -13.14
C LYS A 288 -8.63 11.93 -12.23
N ILE A 289 -8.73 10.62 -11.94
CA ILE A 289 -9.79 10.09 -11.09
C ILE A 289 -9.50 10.47 -9.64
N PRO A 290 -10.37 11.25 -8.96
CA PRO A 290 -10.14 11.65 -7.57
C PRO A 290 -10.15 10.45 -6.63
N LEU A 291 -9.25 10.49 -5.64
CA LEU A 291 -9.16 9.50 -4.58
C LEU A 291 -9.27 10.19 -3.22
N GLU A 292 -10.20 9.72 -2.38
CA GLU A 292 -10.39 10.21 -1.02
C GLU A 292 -9.95 9.14 -0.02
N ILE A 293 -9.15 9.51 0.98
CA ILE A 293 -8.82 8.66 2.14
C ILE A 293 -9.64 9.17 3.31
N ARG A 294 -10.59 8.35 3.78
CA ARG A 294 -11.59 8.72 4.78
C ARG A 294 -11.56 7.82 6.00
N ASN A 295 -11.89 8.41 7.14
CA ASN A 295 -12.03 7.67 8.38
C ASN A 295 -13.34 6.87 8.39
N PHE A 296 -13.20 5.55 8.55
CA PHE A 296 -14.31 4.62 8.64
C PHE A 296 -15.20 4.83 9.88
N GLU A 297 -14.59 5.32 10.98
CA GLU A 297 -15.31 5.61 12.22
C GLU A 297 -16.18 6.89 12.12
N LYS A 298 -15.87 7.77 11.15
CA LYS A 298 -16.49 9.08 10.98
C LYS A 298 -16.92 9.32 9.53
N PRO A 299 -17.86 8.54 8.97
CA PRO A 299 -18.16 8.56 7.53
C PRO A 299 -18.71 9.90 7.01
N LEU A 300 -19.28 10.74 7.87
CA LEU A 300 -19.80 12.07 7.53
C LEU A 300 -18.79 13.20 7.77
N ASP A 301 -17.61 12.90 8.34
CA ASP A 301 -16.61 13.92 8.59
C ASP A 301 -16.08 14.49 7.24
N LYS A 302 -15.91 15.81 7.24
CA LYS A 302 -15.32 16.55 6.11
C LYS A 302 -13.79 16.60 6.17
N ASN A 303 -13.20 16.09 7.24
CA ASN A 303 -11.76 15.96 7.40
C ASN A 303 -11.31 14.64 6.76
N PHE A 304 -10.73 14.74 5.58
CA PHE A 304 -10.16 13.61 4.82
C PHE A 304 -9.06 14.12 3.90
N THR A 305 -8.25 13.23 3.36
CA THR A 305 -7.28 13.57 2.33
C THR A 305 -7.88 13.35 0.94
N LEU A 306 -7.93 14.39 0.12
CA LEU A 306 -8.27 14.33 -1.29
C LEU A 306 -7.00 14.34 -2.15
N ILE A 307 -6.87 13.35 -3.02
CA ILE A 307 -5.85 13.31 -4.07
C ILE A 307 -6.53 13.58 -5.40
N SER A 308 -6.12 14.67 -6.06
CA SER A 308 -6.72 15.13 -7.32
C SER A 308 -5.73 16.04 -8.07
N GLU A 309 -6.15 16.65 -9.19
CA GLU A 309 -5.33 17.66 -9.89
C GLU A 309 -5.19 18.98 -9.11
N ILE A 310 -6.05 19.22 -8.13
CA ILE A 310 -6.12 20.48 -7.39
C ILE A 310 -5.29 20.32 -6.12
N THR A 311 -4.18 21.04 -6.04
CA THR A 311 -3.32 21.08 -4.85
C THR A 311 -3.03 22.51 -4.43
N ASP A 312 -2.75 22.71 -3.15
CA ASP A 312 -2.17 23.94 -2.63
C ASP A 312 -0.66 23.89 -2.80
N LYS A 313 -0.15 24.67 -3.74
CA LYS A 313 1.26 24.69 -4.15
C LYS A 313 2.19 25.37 -3.14
N GLU A 314 1.66 26.02 -2.12
CA GLU A 314 2.43 26.86 -1.22
C GLU A 314 2.88 26.18 0.07
N GLN A 315 2.65 24.87 0.24
CA GLN A 315 2.97 24.15 1.48
C GLN A 315 3.94 22.99 1.28
N ILE A 316 4.77 22.73 2.29
CA ILE A 316 5.37 21.41 2.49
C ILE A 316 4.24 20.47 2.89
N LYS A 317 4.12 19.36 2.18
CA LYS A 317 3.00 18.41 2.39
C LYS A 317 3.32 17.39 3.46
N GLY A 318 4.56 16.95 3.56
CA GLY A 318 4.87 15.92 4.54
C GLY A 318 6.34 15.82 4.90
N ILE A 319 6.57 15.38 6.15
CA ILE A 319 7.88 14.97 6.66
C ILE A 319 7.75 13.51 7.08
N SER A 320 8.43 12.63 6.37
CA SER A 320 8.48 11.21 6.72
C SER A 320 9.87 10.80 7.15
N ALA A 321 9.98 9.67 7.85
CA ALA A 321 11.27 9.19 8.31
C ALA A 321 11.36 7.66 8.23
N VAL A 322 12.53 7.19 7.83
CA VAL A 322 12.93 5.79 7.91
C VAL A 322 13.97 5.65 9.01
N GLU A 323 13.54 5.14 10.16
CA GLU A 323 14.35 5.08 11.38
C GLU A 323 15.49 4.04 11.29
N PHE A 324 15.20 2.89 10.68
CA PHE A 324 16.12 1.73 10.69
C PHE A 324 16.80 1.57 9.33
N SER A 325 17.88 2.32 9.14
CA SER A 325 18.68 2.33 7.92
C SER A 325 20.17 2.22 8.23
N THR A 326 20.94 1.76 7.26
CA THR A 326 22.42 1.74 7.32
C THR A 326 22.98 2.49 6.12
N ILE A 327 23.82 3.48 6.37
CA ILE A 327 24.64 4.11 5.33
C ILE A 327 25.91 3.27 5.15
N ILE A 328 26.20 2.91 3.91
CA ILE A 328 27.44 2.22 3.52
C ILE A 328 28.20 3.16 2.61
N THR A 329 29.45 3.42 2.96
CA THR A 329 30.36 4.27 2.18
C THR A 329 31.49 3.42 1.61
N VAL A 330 31.63 3.48 0.31
CA VAL A 330 32.71 2.85 -0.48
C VAL A 330 33.62 3.96 -0.96
N SER A 331 34.87 3.99 -0.48
CA SER A 331 35.83 5.03 -0.82
C SER A 331 37.17 4.47 -1.25
N SER A 332 37.82 5.10 -2.21
CA SER A 332 39.17 4.75 -2.67
C SER A 332 39.98 6.02 -2.93
N GLY A 333 41.14 6.13 -2.30
CA GLY A 333 42.05 7.26 -2.55
C GLY A 333 42.92 7.10 -3.82
N SER A 334 42.91 5.91 -4.41
CA SER A 334 43.79 5.58 -5.56
C SER A 334 43.05 5.38 -6.87
N LEU A 335 41.74 5.33 -6.88
CA LEU A 335 40.90 5.11 -8.06
C LEU A 335 40.03 6.33 -8.34
N VAL A 336 40.67 7.40 -8.80
CA VAL A 336 39.99 8.60 -9.31
C VAL A 336 39.63 8.34 -10.78
N ASP A 337 38.43 8.79 -11.20
CA ASP A 337 37.97 8.67 -12.61
C ASP A 337 37.91 7.22 -13.15
N VAL A 338 37.64 6.20 -12.30
CA VAL A 338 37.47 4.82 -12.76
C VAL A 338 36.01 4.57 -13.14
N PRO A 339 35.69 4.43 -14.43
CA PRO A 339 34.32 4.20 -14.87
C PRO A 339 33.75 2.88 -14.34
N GLY A 340 32.47 2.92 -13.93
CA GLY A 340 31.71 1.72 -13.61
C GLY A 340 31.76 1.28 -12.13
N VAL A 341 32.28 2.06 -11.20
CA VAL A 341 32.24 1.75 -9.76
C VAL A 341 30.79 1.61 -9.29
N LEU A 342 29.91 2.57 -9.63
CA LEU A 342 28.45 2.51 -9.32
C LEU A 342 27.82 1.26 -9.93
N ALA A 343 28.13 0.91 -11.19
CA ALA A 343 27.58 -0.28 -11.83
C ALA A 343 27.96 -1.57 -11.05
N LYS A 344 29.19 -1.65 -10.53
CA LYS A 344 29.63 -2.78 -9.72
C LYS A 344 28.95 -2.83 -8.35
N ILE A 345 28.75 -1.67 -7.69
CA ILE A 345 27.97 -1.58 -6.44
C ILE A 345 26.56 -2.12 -6.69
N PHE A 346 25.82 -1.56 -7.65
CA PHE A 346 24.45 -1.96 -7.93
C PHE A 346 24.33 -3.42 -8.40
N LYS A 347 25.27 -3.89 -9.21
CA LYS A 347 25.31 -5.31 -9.61
C LYS A 347 25.50 -6.24 -8.40
N THR A 348 26.34 -5.84 -7.45
CA THR A 348 26.56 -6.61 -6.21
C THR A 348 25.31 -6.61 -5.34
N MET A 349 24.64 -5.48 -5.19
CA MET A 349 23.37 -5.38 -4.43
C MET A 349 22.26 -6.20 -5.10
N SER A 350 22.08 -6.03 -6.42
CA SER A 350 21.06 -6.76 -7.20
C SER A 350 21.22 -8.28 -7.12
N LYS A 351 22.45 -8.81 -7.30
CA LYS A 351 22.73 -10.25 -7.18
C LYS A 351 22.33 -10.82 -5.80
N ASN A 352 22.33 -9.99 -4.78
CA ASN A 352 21.96 -10.36 -3.42
C ASN A 352 20.54 -9.94 -3.07
N GLN A 353 19.73 -9.49 -4.04
CA GLN A 353 18.35 -9.03 -3.81
C GLN A 353 18.23 -7.94 -2.73
N ILE A 354 19.19 -6.99 -2.73
CA ILE A 354 19.24 -5.87 -1.77
C ILE A 354 18.81 -4.61 -2.51
N SER A 355 17.79 -3.93 -1.96
CA SER A 355 17.33 -2.63 -2.43
C SER A 355 18.22 -1.50 -1.91
N VAL A 356 18.53 -0.53 -2.78
CA VAL A 356 19.26 0.69 -2.45
C VAL A 356 18.31 1.87 -2.55
N SER A 357 18.12 2.63 -1.48
CA SER A 357 17.09 3.68 -1.40
C SER A 357 17.59 5.11 -1.63
N LEU A 358 18.87 5.38 -1.40
CA LEU A 358 19.49 6.69 -1.56
C LEU A 358 20.94 6.51 -1.96
N VAL A 359 21.45 7.35 -2.86
CA VAL A 359 22.86 7.40 -3.25
C VAL A 359 23.37 8.83 -3.22
N ALA A 360 24.51 9.03 -2.59
CA ALA A 360 25.25 10.28 -2.61
C ALA A 360 26.69 10.00 -3.00
N GLN A 361 27.18 10.68 -4.02
CA GLN A 361 28.55 10.54 -4.53
C GLN A 361 29.29 11.87 -4.44
N SER A 362 30.56 11.84 -4.06
CA SER A 362 31.40 13.03 -4.12
C SER A 362 31.71 13.43 -5.57
N SER A 363 31.88 14.71 -5.84
CA SER A 363 32.19 15.23 -7.17
C SER A 363 33.49 14.66 -7.76
N SER A 364 34.41 14.20 -6.91
CA SER A 364 35.67 13.55 -7.31
C SER A 364 35.53 12.04 -7.55
N GLU A 365 34.33 11.47 -7.46
CA GLU A 365 34.03 10.02 -7.58
C GLU A 365 34.81 9.11 -6.60
N VAL A 366 35.57 9.70 -5.67
CA VAL A 366 36.43 8.95 -4.72
C VAL A 366 35.62 8.25 -3.63
N SER A 367 34.41 8.73 -3.38
CA SER A 367 33.54 8.22 -2.31
C SER A 367 32.10 8.16 -2.75
N THR A 368 31.50 7.01 -2.60
CA THR A 368 30.06 6.77 -2.82
C THR A 368 29.44 6.24 -1.55
N SER A 369 28.41 6.94 -1.07
CA SER A 369 27.59 6.51 0.05
C SER A 369 26.21 6.11 -0.45
N PHE A 370 25.66 5.04 0.09
CA PHE A 370 24.31 4.60 -0.23
C PHE A 370 23.61 3.99 0.97
N ILE A 371 22.28 3.97 0.93
CA ILE A 371 21.44 3.52 2.04
C ILE A 371 20.80 2.18 1.69
N VAL A 372 20.86 1.27 2.64
CA VAL A 372 20.13 -0.01 2.66
C VAL A 372 19.30 -0.13 3.92
N SER A 373 18.29 -1.02 3.92
CA SER A 373 17.55 -1.35 5.14
C SER A 373 18.48 -1.94 6.20
N GLU A 374 18.18 -1.76 7.49
CA GLU A 374 18.97 -2.37 8.56
C GLU A 374 18.98 -3.90 8.46
N GLN A 375 17.87 -4.50 8.02
CA GLN A 375 17.73 -5.95 7.83
C GLN A 375 18.72 -6.49 6.79
N ASP A 376 18.96 -5.73 5.71
CA ASP A 376 19.86 -6.11 4.63
C ASP A 376 21.32 -5.72 4.89
N SER A 377 21.60 -4.94 5.93
CA SER A 377 22.92 -4.33 6.16
C SER A 377 24.05 -5.35 6.27
N LYS A 378 23.86 -6.43 7.04
CA LYS A 378 24.86 -7.50 7.18
C LYS A 378 25.14 -8.20 5.86
N LYS A 379 24.08 -8.49 5.09
CA LYS A 379 24.15 -9.15 3.78
C LYS A 379 24.87 -8.25 2.76
N ALA A 380 24.55 -6.94 2.74
CA ALA A 380 25.18 -5.97 1.87
C ALA A 380 26.70 -5.82 2.16
N ILE A 381 27.06 -5.65 3.42
CA ILE A 381 28.46 -5.51 3.84
C ILE A 381 29.26 -6.78 3.50
N THR A 382 28.69 -7.96 3.76
CA THR A 382 29.32 -9.25 3.45
C THR A 382 29.52 -9.40 1.95
N ALA A 383 28.51 -9.07 1.14
CA ALA A 383 28.59 -9.13 -0.33
C ALA A 383 29.68 -8.21 -0.90
N LEU A 384 29.85 -7.01 -0.35
CA LEU A 384 30.93 -6.12 -0.75
C LEU A 384 32.31 -6.63 -0.31
N LYS A 385 32.47 -7.10 0.92
CA LYS A 385 33.73 -7.66 1.43
C LYS A 385 34.19 -8.89 0.63
N ASN A 386 33.27 -9.72 0.18
CA ASN A 386 33.56 -10.92 -0.61
C ASN A 386 33.87 -10.62 -2.08
N SER A 387 33.62 -9.42 -2.54
CA SER A 387 33.98 -8.98 -3.89
C SER A 387 35.45 -8.56 -3.93
N LYS A 388 36.29 -9.27 -4.69
CA LYS A 388 37.71 -8.92 -4.89
C LYS A 388 37.92 -7.46 -5.25
N PHE A 389 37.06 -6.90 -6.11
CA PHE A 389 37.15 -5.50 -6.52
C PHE A 389 37.00 -4.53 -5.36
N PHE A 390 36.05 -4.77 -4.44
CA PHE A 390 35.85 -3.86 -3.31
C PHE A 390 36.84 -4.14 -2.18
N SER A 391 37.20 -5.38 -1.92
CA SER A 391 38.13 -5.73 -0.85
C SER A 391 39.57 -5.30 -1.13
N GLU A 392 40.01 -5.29 -2.40
CA GLU A 392 41.38 -4.95 -2.79
C GLU A 392 41.58 -3.42 -2.99
N PHE A 393 40.56 -2.70 -3.49
CA PHE A 393 40.73 -1.34 -3.94
C PHE A 393 39.95 -0.28 -3.16
N PHE A 394 39.05 -0.68 -2.23
CA PHE A 394 38.19 0.25 -1.54
C PHE A 394 38.18 0.04 -0.02
N GLN A 395 38.04 1.15 0.70
CA GLN A 395 37.70 1.15 2.11
C GLN A 395 36.17 1.14 2.25
N LEU A 396 35.66 0.26 3.11
CA LEU A 396 34.26 0.15 3.43
C LEU A 396 34.01 0.72 4.83
N LYS A 397 33.13 1.70 4.93
CA LYS A 397 32.62 2.22 6.20
C LYS A 397 31.11 2.06 6.22
N TRP A 398 30.54 1.83 7.38
CA TRP A 398 29.09 1.75 7.55
C TRP A 398 28.67 2.23 8.92
N GLU A 399 27.46 2.77 9.00
CA GLU A 399 26.90 3.32 10.24
C GLU A 399 25.38 3.18 10.21
N GLN A 400 24.77 2.97 11.39
CA GLN A 400 23.32 3.01 11.57
C GLN A 400 22.85 4.45 11.56
N VAL A 401 21.87 4.75 10.72
CA VAL A 401 21.36 6.09 10.47
C VAL A 401 19.83 6.10 10.41
N ALA A 402 19.25 7.30 10.40
CA ALA A 402 17.89 7.55 9.98
C ALA A 402 17.86 8.44 8.75
N VAL A 403 16.84 8.28 7.92
CA VAL A 403 16.59 9.11 6.73
C VAL A 403 15.34 9.93 6.98
N ILE A 404 15.42 11.25 6.83
CA ILE A 404 14.27 12.16 6.85
C ILE A 404 13.99 12.58 5.42
N ASN A 405 12.74 12.48 5.00
CA ASN A 405 12.28 12.92 3.70
C ASN A 405 11.27 14.06 3.87
N ILE A 406 11.50 15.18 3.23
CA ILE A 406 10.63 16.36 3.25
C ILE A 406 10.04 16.50 1.84
N SER A 407 8.72 16.42 1.73
CA SER A 407 8.01 16.34 0.44
C SER A 407 7.01 17.48 0.26
N GLY A 408 6.85 17.93 -0.98
CA GLY A 408 5.91 18.95 -1.44
C GLY A 408 6.55 19.92 -2.41
N LEU A 409 5.73 20.60 -3.24
CA LEU A 409 6.23 21.56 -4.26
C LEU A 409 7.12 22.64 -3.67
N LYS A 410 6.85 23.11 -2.46
CA LYS A 410 7.63 24.16 -1.80
C LYS A 410 9.07 23.77 -1.47
N ILE A 411 9.43 22.46 -1.55
CA ILE A 411 10.82 22.03 -1.38
C ILE A 411 11.74 22.53 -2.52
N LEU A 412 11.19 22.95 -3.65
CA LEU A 412 11.95 23.55 -4.74
C LEU A 412 12.41 24.98 -4.40
N ASP A 413 11.75 25.65 -3.45
CA ASP A 413 12.12 26.99 -3.01
C ASP A 413 13.38 26.99 -2.14
N THR A 414 14.30 27.93 -2.44
CA THR A 414 15.58 28.07 -1.73
C THR A 414 15.37 28.49 -0.27
N ASN A 415 14.38 29.33 0.01
CA ASN A 415 14.11 29.79 1.39
C ASN A 415 13.63 28.61 2.26
N THR A 416 12.82 27.73 1.73
CA THR A 416 12.37 26.51 2.43
C THR A 416 13.56 25.62 2.80
N LYS A 417 14.50 25.40 1.86
CA LYS A 417 15.72 24.63 2.15
C LYS A 417 16.58 25.34 3.21
N THR A 418 16.72 26.66 3.13
CA THR A 418 17.45 27.42 4.13
C THR A 418 16.86 27.26 5.52
N LYS A 419 15.54 27.34 5.67
CA LYS A 419 14.84 27.07 6.94
C LYS A 419 15.16 25.69 7.50
N ILE A 420 15.07 24.64 6.67
CA ILE A 420 15.37 23.26 7.06
C ILE A 420 16.80 23.13 7.59
N PHE A 421 17.79 23.64 6.84
CA PHE A 421 19.19 23.56 7.25
C PHE A 421 19.49 24.41 8.51
N ASN A 422 18.88 25.58 8.64
CA ASN A 422 18.99 26.41 9.84
C ASN A 422 18.39 25.73 11.08
N ALA A 423 17.21 25.06 10.94
CA ALA A 423 16.58 24.29 12.02
C ALA A 423 17.52 23.21 12.57
N LEU A 424 18.14 22.45 11.67
CA LEU A 424 19.10 21.41 12.04
C LEU A 424 20.40 22.00 12.62
N GLY A 425 20.90 23.11 12.04
CA GLY A 425 22.09 23.81 12.53
C GLY A 425 21.91 24.37 13.94
N LYS A 426 20.76 25.01 14.25
CA LYS A 426 20.42 25.48 15.60
C LYS A 426 20.49 24.38 16.65
N LYS A 427 20.13 23.11 16.24
CA LYS A 427 20.17 21.91 17.10
C LYS A 427 21.49 21.15 17.04
N LYS A 428 22.49 21.67 16.28
CA LYS A 428 23.78 21.02 16.07
C LYS A 428 23.66 19.59 15.56
N ILE A 429 22.66 19.32 14.70
CA ILE A 429 22.44 18.00 14.08
C ILE A 429 23.27 17.92 12.81
N PHE A 430 24.17 16.93 12.76
CA PHE A 430 25.06 16.71 11.63
C PHE A 430 24.32 15.94 10.51
N ILE A 431 24.37 16.46 9.30
CA ILE A 431 23.82 15.82 8.11
C ILE A 431 24.93 15.00 7.45
N LYS A 432 24.75 13.66 7.38
CA LYS A 432 25.74 12.72 6.84
C LYS A 432 25.68 12.61 5.32
N ALA A 433 24.50 12.73 4.74
CA ALA A 433 24.29 12.75 3.29
C ALA A 433 22.98 13.49 2.96
N ILE A 434 22.93 14.01 1.74
CA ILE A 434 21.78 14.72 1.17
C ILE A 434 21.53 14.14 -0.21
N SER A 435 20.27 13.92 -0.55
CA SER A 435 19.86 13.52 -1.91
C SER A 435 18.62 14.28 -2.33
N GLN A 436 18.67 14.85 -3.53
CA GLN A 436 17.56 15.44 -4.24
C GLN A 436 17.85 15.38 -5.74
N SER A 437 16.93 14.81 -6.52
CA SER A 437 17.01 14.83 -7.97
C SER A 437 16.52 16.15 -8.55
N TYR A 438 16.83 16.42 -9.81
CA TYR A 438 16.36 17.61 -10.50
C TYR A 438 14.82 17.63 -10.57
N ASN A 439 14.21 18.73 -10.18
CA ASN A 439 12.75 18.92 -10.07
C ASN A 439 12.02 17.90 -9.17
N GLU A 440 12.72 17.15 -8.34
CA GLU A 440 12.09 16.24 -7.39
C GLU A 440 11.41 16.99 -6.24
N LEU A 441 10.18 16.61 -5.93
CA LEU A 441 9.37 17.18 -4.87
C LEU A 441 9.74 16.63 -3.48
N ASN A 442 10.94 16.10 -3.34
CA ASN A 442 11.46 15.50 -2.13
C ASN A 442 12.91 15.87 -1.87
N LEU A 443 13.22 16.14 -0.61
CA LEU A 443 14.58 16.32 -0.09
C LEU A 443 14.84 15.25 0.96
N SER A 444 15.83 14.40 0.73
CA SER A 444 16.23 13.34 1.66
C SER A 444 17.48 13.74 2.42
N LEU A 445 17.43 13.68 3.75
CA LEU A 445 18.52 14.00 4.67
C LEU A 445 18.86 12.76 5.49
N VAL A 446 20.13 12.40 5.53
CA VAL A 446 20.64 11.29 6.35
C VAL A 446 21.29 11.85 7.60
N ILE A 447 20.86 11.39 8.77
CA ILE A 447 21.32 11.88 10.07
C ILE A 447 21.61 10.72 11.03
N GLU A 448 22.19 10.99 12.18
CA GLU A 448 22.33 10.02 13.25
C GLU A 448 20.97 9.55 13.75
N ARG A 449 20.79 8.23 13.95
CA ARG A 449 19.51 7.64 14.36
C ARG A 449 18.98 8.24 15.68
N ASN A 450 19.84 8.40 16.67
CA ASN A 450 19.49 8.96 17.99
C ASN A 450 19.01 10.42 17.93
N LYS A 451 19.26 11.13 16.83
CA LYS A 451 18.84 12.52 16.60
C LYS A 451 17.54 12.64 15.81
N LEU A 452 16.93 11.53 15.41
CA LEU A 452 15.76 11.53 14.52
C LEU A 452 14.60 12.37 15.07
N ILE A 453 14.17 12.09 16.30
CA ILE A 453 13.01 12.78 16.89
C ILE A 453 13.31 14.29 17.05
N GLU A 454 14.50 14.64 17.51
CA GLU A 454 14.91 16.03 17.67
C GLU A 454 14.95 16.77 16.31
N ALA A 455 15.47 16.12 15.27
CA ALA A 455 15.55 16.69 13.92
C ALA A 455 14.17 16.90 13.30
N VAL A 456 13.30 15.88 13.38
CA VAL A 456 11.95 15.94 12.84
C VAL A 456 11.14 17.04 13.50
N ASN A 457 11.19 17.17 14.84
CA ASN A 457 10.53 18.25 15.56
C ASN A 457 11.10 19.64 15.20
N ALA A 458 12.43 19.77 15.06
CA ALA A 458 13.04 21.03 14.68
C ALA A 458 12.61 21.51 13.29
N ILE A 459 12.58 20.59 12.32
CA ILE A 459 12.12 20.88 10.95
C ILE A 459 10.62 21.20 10.95
N HIS A 460 9.82 20.41 11.67
CA HIS A 460 8.37 20.64 11.76
C HIS A 460 8.07 22.04 12.30
N ASN A 461 8.64 22.41 13.44
CA ASN A 461 8.39 23.71 14.06
C ASN A 461 8.79 24.86 13.13
N GLU A 462 9.93 24.77 12.47
CA GLU A 462 10.40 25.82 11.56
C GLU A 462 9.53 25.96 10.29
N LEU A 463 8.87 24.86 9.84
CA LEU A 463 8.08 24.85 8.60
C LEU A 463 6.58 25.07 8.82
N TYR A 464 6.02 24.69 9.99
CA TYR A 464 4.58 24.71 10.21
C TYR A 464 4.12 25.70 11.29
N GLU A 465 4.93 26.06 12.30
CA GLU A 465 4.52 27.01 13.34
C GLU A 465 4.29 28.44 12.83
N GLU A 466 4.90 28.84 11.71
CA GLU A 466 4.59 30.14 11.08
C GLU A 466 3.16 30.20 10.53
N PHE A 467 2.52 29.08 10.22
CA PHE A 467 1.15 29.04 9.67
C PHE A 467 0.07 29.12 10.76
N GLU A 468 0.35 28.69 11.98
CA GLU A 468 -0.61 28.84 13.10
C GLU A 468 -0.69 30.27 13.62
N SER A 469 0.30 31.12 13.35
CA SER A 469 0.33 32.53 13.78
C SER A 469 -0.43 33.48 12.86
N PHE A 470 -0.96 33.04 11.73
CA PHE A 470 -1.70 33.85 10.74
C PHE A 470 -3.19 33.45 10.60
N ASN A 471 -3.68 32.46 11.35
CA ASN A 471 -5.09 32.10 11.46
C ASN A 471 -5.57 32.31 12.90
#